data_d13284b094546260dca5f4c55a8c4d25
#
_entry.id   d13284b094546260dca5f4c55a8c4d25
#
_cell.length_a   1.000
_cell.length_b   1.000
_cell.length_c   1.000
_cell.angle_alpha   90.00
_cell.angle_beta   90.00
_cell.angle_gamma   90.00
#
_symmetry.space_group_name_H-M   'P 1'
#
loop_
_entity.id
_entity.type
_entity.pdbx_description
1 polymer ?
#
loop_
_entity_poly.entity_id
_entity_poly.type
_entity_poly.pdbx_seq_one_letter_code
_entity_poly.pdbx_strand_id
1 'polypeptide(L)'
;LTFVARQHGEAWTRPFVAVYEPSTKKEPSAIQSVSYFDAEETVLKDFAGICVKSKNGRTDHIFSLSDATQTATYQGMKVKADYAVVSNEYAGNRTLFLGNGTQLVAPGVTVHTDQAGNVLLEKKQGKWYILSSVPCTVVINGKKIKSGITSTGEMKYNNAQTTINSVV
;
A
#
# COMPACT_ATOMS: atom_id res chain seq x y z
N LEU A 1 30.98 7.07 -1.69
CA LEU A 1 30.61 6.27 -0.51
C LEU A 1 29.86 5.04 -1.01
N THR A 2 30.36 3.84 -0.70
CA THR A 2 29.70 2.58 -1.04
C THR A 2 29.09 2.02 0.23
N PHE A 3 27.77 1.73 0.20
CA PHE A 3 27.08 1.03 1.28
C PHE A 3 26.96 -0.43 0.89
N VAL A 4 27.39 -1.33 1.78
CA VAL A 4 27.28 -2.78 1.59
C VAL A 4 26.48 -3.34 2.78
N ALA A 5 25.34 -3.96 2.48
CA ALA A 5 24.58 -4.70 3.45
C ALA A 5 24.69 -6.20 3.16
N ARG A 6 24.92 -7.02 4.18
CA ARG A 6 25.09 -8.47 4.07
C ARG A 6 24.18 -9.17 5.04
N GLN A 7 23.46 -10.19 4.52
CA GLN A 7 22.67 -11.11 5.33
C GLN A 7 23.32 -12.50 5.29
N HIS A 8 23.39 -13.16 6.44
CA HIS A 8 23.80 -14.56 6.56
C HIS A 8 22.55 -15.45 6.64
N GLY A 9 22.59 -16.58 5.96
CA GLY A 9 21.52 -17.59 5.92
C GLY A 9 20.86 -17.71 4.56
N GLU A 10 19.75 -18.43 4.52
CA GLU A 10 18.98 -18.66 3.28
C GLU A 10 18.22 -17.38 2.88
N ALA A 11 18.70 -16.71 1.85
CA ALA A 11 18.15 -15.42 1.40
C ALA A 11 16.72 -15.52 0.87
N TRP A 12 16.31 -16.69 0.39
CA TRP A 12 14.96 -16.94 -0.14
C TRP A 12 13.88 -17.18 0.92
N THR A 13 14.24 -17.36 2.18
CA THR A 13 13.27 -17.51 3.27
C THR A 13 13.01 -16.21 4.02
N ARG A 14 13.85 -15.19 3.80
CA ARG A 14 13.72 -13.86 4.42
C ARG A 14 14.17 -12.81 3.43
N PRO A 15 13.24 -12.09 2.82
CA PRO A 15 13.55 -11.03 1.87
C PRO A 15 14.49 -9.98 2.50
N PHE A 16 15.48 -9.56 1.73
CA PHE A 16 16.31 -8.43 2.12
C PHE A 16 15.59 -7.13 1.80
N VAL A 17 15.41 -6.30 2.81
CA VAL A 17 14.74 -5.01 2.66
C VAL A 17 15.67 -3.89 3.11
N ALA A 18 15.75 -2.83 2.32
CA ALA A 18 16.47 -1.62 2.67
C ALA A 18 15.60 -0.39 2.39
N VAL A 19 15.62 0.56 3.31
CA VAL A 19 14.97 1.86 3.15
C VAL A 19 16.07 2.90 3.01
N TYR A 20 16.05 3.64 1.90
CA TYR A 20 17.00 4.71 1.61
C TYR A 20 16.27 6.04 1.57
N GLU A 21 16.74 7.00 2.34
CA GLU A 21 16.26 8.37 2.28
C GLU A 21 17.43 9.31 1.98
N PRO A 22 17.49 9.91 0.80
CA PRO A 22 18.47 10.95 0.53
C PRO A 22 18.17 12.17 1.40
N SER A 23 19.17 12.65 2.13
CA SER A 23 19.03 13.81 2.99
C SER A 23 20.23 14.74 2.88
N THR A 24 20.03 16.02 3.14
CA THR A 24 21.07 17.04 3.16
C THR A 24 20.97 17.88 4.44
N LYS A 25 21.95 18.76 4.67
CA LYS A 25 21.86 19.71 5.80
C LYS A 25 20.67 20.66 5.67
N LYS A 26 20.24 20.99 4.44
CA LYS A 26 19.09 21.86 4.17
C LYS A 26 17.76 21.11 4.22
N GLU A 27 17.79 19.83 3.83
CA GLU A 27 16.64 18.92 3.81
C GLU A 27 17.00 17.70 4.67
N PRO A 28 16.87 17.80 6.00
CA PRO A 28 17.20 16.69 6.89
C PRO A 28 16.20 15.55 6.72
N SER A 29 16.63 14.33 7.10
CA SER A 29 15.78 13.14 7.07
C SER A 29 14.40 13.39 7.67
N ALA A 30 13.34 13.05 6.94
CA ALA A 30 11.96 13.10 7.38
C ALA A 30 11.54 11.80 8.10
N ILE A 31 12.28 10.71 7.92
CA ILE A 31 12.01 9.43 8.58
C ILE A 31 12.33 9.54 10.08
N GLN A 32 11.37 9.13 10.90
CA GLN A 32 11.51 9.00 12.34
C GLN A 32 11.94 7.58 12.73
N SER A 33 11.29 6.57 12.17
CA SER A 33 11.60 5.17 12.43
C SER A 33 11.18 4.26 11.28
N VAL A 34 11.87 3.13 11.17
CA VAL A 34 11.52 2.01 10.30
C VAL A 34 11.47 0.76 11.15
N SER A 35 10.44 -0.03 11.03
CA SER A 35 10.30 -1.32 11.70
C SER A 35 9.76 -2.38 10.76
N TYR A 36 10.12 -3.62 10.99
CA TYR A 36 9.53 -4.78 10.31
C TYR A 36 8.29 -5.25 11.06
N PHE A 37 7.38 -5.87 10.34
CA PHE A 37 6.29 -6.65 10.90
C PHE A 37 6.08 -7.95 10.11
N ASP A 38 5.64 -8.98 10.81
CA ASP A 38 5.26 -10.27 10.23
C ASP A 38 3.74 -10.31 10.04
N ALA A 39 3.27 -11.19 9.15
CA ALA A 39 1.85 -11.47 9.03
C ALA A 39 1.34 -12.24 10.27
N GLU A 40 0.12 -11.92 10.73
CA GLU A 40 -0.43 -12.44 12.00
C GLU A 40 -0.84 -13.91 11.95
N GLU A 41 -1.23 -14.42 10.79
CA GLU A 41 -1.93 -15.72 10.69
C GLU A 41 -1.03 -16.90 10.34
N THR A 42 0.10 -16.67 9.68
CA THR A 42 1.05 -17.72 9.28
C THR A 42 2.41 -17.12 8.97
N VAL A 43 3.46 -17.89 9.17
CA VAL A 43 4.77 -17.56 8.61
C VAL A 43 4.66 -17.66 7.08
N LEU A 44 4.39 -16.52 6.44
CA LEU A 44 4.41 -16.43 4.99
C LEU A 44 5.86 -16.44 4.53
N LYS A 45 6.18 -17.39 3.64
CA LYS A 45 7.48 -17.39 2.96
C LYS A 45 7.55 -16.17 2.05
N ASP A 46 8.72 -15.55 1.99
CA ASP A 46 9.00 -14.41 1.11
C ASP A 46 8.09 -13.18 1.34
N PHE A 47 7.55 -13.05 2.56
CA PHE A 47 6.83 -11.86 2.98
C PHE A 47 7.78 -10.82 3.58
N ALA A 48 7.60 -9.57 3.17
CA ALA A 48 8.24 -8.43 3.81
C ALA A 48 7.19 -7.39 4.20
N GLY A 49 7.04 -7.17 5.50
CA GLY A 49 6.21 -6.11 6.06
C GLY A 49 7.08 -5.00 6.66
N ILE A 50 6.85 -3.74 6.25
CA ILE A 50 7.60 -2.59 6.74
C ILE A 50 6.63 -1.50 7.18
N CYS A 51 6.89 -0.97 8.38
CA CYS A 51 6.25 0.25 8.85
C CYS A 51 7.27 1.38 8.87
N VAL A 52 7.00 2.43 8.11
CA VAL A 52 7.80 3.67 8.10
C VAL A 52 7.00 4.78 8.77
N LYS A 53 7.57 5.37 9.81
CA LYS A 53 7.00 6.55 10.46
C LYS A 53 7.83 7.78 10.14
N SER A 54 7.17 8.84 9.72
CA SER A 54 7.78 10.13 9.43
C SER A 54 7.54 11.13 10.53
N LYS A 55 8.44 12.10 10.68
CA LYS A 55 8.40 13.15 11.70
C LYS A 55 7.17 14.05 11.58
N ASN A 56 6.57 14.14 10.40
CA ASN A 56 5.33 14.88 10.15
C ASN A 56 4.04 14.11 10.52
N GLY A 57 4.17 12.92 11.16
CA GLY A 57 3.05 12.09 11.58
C GLY A 57 2.51 11.13 10.52
N ARG A 58 3.09 11.09 9.32
CA ARG A 58 2.76 10.07 8.32
C ARG A 58 3.24 8.70 8.78
N THR A 59 2.40 7.68 8.55
CA THR A 59 2.75 6.28 8.77
C THR A 59 2.42 5.47 7.54
N ASP A 60 3.40 4.78 7.01
CA ASP A 60 3.27 3.90 5.84
C ASP A 60 3.43 2.45 6.28
N HIS A 61 2.45 1.60 5.97
CA HIS A 61 2.57 0.15 6.05
C HIS A 61 2.74 -0.39 4.64
N ILE A 62 3.83 -1.07 4.41
CA ILE A 62 4.24 -1.58 3.11
C ILE A 62 4.24 -3.11 3.21
N PHE A 63 3.53 -3.76 2.30
CA PHE A 63 3.44 -5.21 2.19
C PHE A 63 4.06 -5.63 0.86
N SER A 64 4.92 -6.64 0.88
CA SER A 64 5.46 -7.29 -0.31
C SER A 64 5.35 -8.80 -0.14
N LEU A 65 4.71 -9.45 -1.09
CA LEU A 65 4.51 -10.90 -1.14
C LEU A 65 5.07 -11.41 -2.47
N SER A 66 5.72 -12.57 -2.46
CA SER A 66 6.16 -13.23 -3.69
C SER A 66 5.03 -13.96 -4.40
N ASP A 67 3.91 -14.20 -3.71
CA ASP A 67 2.75 -14.93 -4.20
C ASP A 67 1.46 -14.18 -3.85
N ALA A 68 0.89 -13.51 -4.86
CA ALA A 68 -0.35 -12.74 -4.75
C ALA A 68 -1.59 -13.59 -4.42
N THR A 69 -1.49 -14.92 -4.44
CA THR A 69 -2.58 -15.81 -4.02
C THR A 69 -2.67 -15.95 -2.50
N GLN A 70 -1.57 -15.67 -1.81
CA GLN A 70 -1.51 -15.65 -0.35
C GLN A 70 -2.14 -14.38 0.22
N THR A 71 -2.50 -14.45 1.48
CA THR A 71 -3.06 -13.31 2.21
C THR A 71 -2.17 -12.99 3.39
N ALA A 72 -1.75 -11.72 3.50
CA ALA A 72 -1.08 -11.20 4.68
C ALA A 72 -2.05 -10.36 5.50
N THR A 73 -2.09 -10.58 6.82
CA THR A 73 -2.88 -9.79 7.76
C THR A 73 -1.97 -9.14 8.79
N TYR A 74 -2.21 -7.86 9.08
CA TYR A 74 -1.48 -7.12 10.10
C TYR A 74 -2.33 -5.95 10.63
N GLN A 75 -2.57 -5.90 11.94
CA GLN A 75 -3.31 -4.83 12.63
C GLN A 75 -4.64 -4.46 11.93
N GLY A 76 -5.43 -5.48 11.57
CA GLY A 76 -6.71 -5.30 10.89
C GLY A 76 -6.60 -4.90 9.42
N MET A 77 -5.42 -4.78 8.87
CA MET A 77 -5.18 -4.70 7.43
C MET A 77 -5.08 -6.10 6.85
N LYS A 78 -5.61 -6.31 5.63
CA LYS A 78 -5.56 -7.59 4.93
C LYS A 78 -5.20 -7.35 3.47
N VAL A 79 -4.16 -8.02 2.99
CA VAL A 79 -3.62 -7.84 1.66
C VAL A 79 -3.55 -9.18 0.93
N LYS A 80 -4.08 -9.21 -0.30
CA LYS A 80 -3.91 -10.29 -1.26
C LYS A 80 -3.43 -9.68 -2.58
N ALA A 81 -2.11 -9.53 -2.71
CA ALA A 81 -1.44 -8.82 -3.79
C ALA A 81 0.07 -9.12 -3.75
N ASP A 82 0.79 -8.83 -4.84
CA ASP A 82 2.26 -8.83 -4.82
C ASP A 82 2.80 -7.69 -3.95
N TYR A 83 2.11 -6.56 -3.98
CA TYR A 83 2.54 -5.35 -3.26
C TYR A 83 1.35 -4.52 -2.79
N ALA A 84 1.43 -3.97 -1.59
CA ALA A 84 0.46 -3.00 -1.12
C ALA A 84 1.09 -1.95 -0.22
N VAL A 85 0.50 -0.75 -0.24
CA VAL A 85 0.85 0.34 0.67
C VAL A 85 -0.43 0.87 1.31
N VAL A 86 -0.40 1.05 2.63
CA VAL A 86 -1.41 1.78 3.39
C VAL A 86 -0.73 2.94 4.08
N SER A 87 -0.98 4.15 3.58
CA SER A 87 -0.41 5.39 4.08
C SER A 87 -1.47 6.20 4.80
N ASN A 88 -1.21 6.55 6.05
CA ASN A 88 -2.04 7.47 6.82
C ASN A 88 -1.23 8.75 7.06
N GLU A 89 -1.76 9.88 6.64
CA GLU A 89 -1.11 11.18 6.75
C GLU A 89 -1.81 12.07 7.78
N TYR A 90 -1.14 13.13 8.15
CA TYR A 90 -1.72 14.19 8.98
C TYR A 90 -3.00 14.76 8.31
N ALA A 91 -3.91 15.29 9.11
CA ALA A 91 -5.20 15.84 8.66
C ALA A 91 -6.16 14.83 7.98
N GLY A 92 -5.96 13.53 8.21
CA GLY A 92 -6.88 12.49 7.73
C GLY A 92 -6.76 12.18 6.23
N ASN A 93 -5.73 12.67 5.55
CA ASN A 93 -5.37 12.21 4.22
C ASN A 93 -4.89 10.75 4.29
N ARG A 94 -5.19 9.99 3.26
CA ARG A 94 -4.81 8.57 3.17
C ARG A 94 -4.49 8.19 1.75
N THR A 95 -3.54 7.29 1.59
CA THR A 95 -3.25 6.65 0.32
C THR A 95 -3.25 5.14 0.53
N LEU A 96 -3.99 4.42 -0.31
CA LEU A 96 -3.98 2.97 -0.38
C LEU A 96 -3.60 2.57 -1.79
N PHE A 97 -2.60 1.71 -1.91
CA PHE A 97 -2.17 1.15 -3.18
C PHE A 97 -2.22 -0.36 -3.13
N LEU A 98 -2.90 -0.96 -4.08
CA LEU A 98 -2.93 -2.39 -4.35
C LEU A 98 -2.17 -2.63 -5.65
N GLY A 99 -1.11 -3.41 -5.62
CA GLY A 99 -0.26 -3.71 -6.78
C GLY A 99 -0.36 -5.18 -7.16
N ASN A 100 -0.84 -5.47 -8.37
CA ASN A 100 -1.06 -6.81 -8.89
C ASN A 100 -1.81 -7.71 -7.89
N GLY A 101 -2.97 -7.27 -7.44
CA GLY A 101 -3.70 -7.96 -6.38
C GLY A 101 -5.20 -7.92 -6.56
N THR A 102 -5.90 -8.65 -5.68
CA THR A 102 -7.36 -8.77 -5.69
C THR A 102 -8.02 -8.19 -4.44
N GLN A 103 -7.27 -7.96 -3.36
CA GLN A 103 -7.86 -7.44 -2.13
C GLN A 103 -6.89 -6.58 -1.33
N LEU A 104 -7.39 -5.45 -0.86
CA LEU A 104 -6.77 -4.62 0.17
C LEU A 104 -7.84 -4.17 1.16
N VAL A 105 -7.71 -4.58 2.40
CA VAL A 105 -8.54 -4.11 3.52
C VAL A 105 -7.69 -3.25 4.43
N ALA A 106 -8.21 -2.11 4.81
CA ALA A 106 -7.64 -1.25 5.85
C ALA A 106 -8.79 -0.69 6.70
N PRO A 107 -8.55 -0.19 7.91
CA PRO A 107 -9.61 0.36 8.75
C PRO A 107 -10.51 1.33 7.99
N GLY A 108 -11.81 1.01 7.89
CA GLY A 108 -12.82 1.82 7.21
C GLY A 108 -12.80 1.78 5.67
N VAL A 109 -11.88 1.03 5.04
CA VAL A 109 -11.78 0.96 3.58
C VAL A 109 -11.49 -0.48 3.13
N THR A 110 -12.22 -0.92 2.11
CA THR A 110 -11.93 -2.20 1.42
C THR A 110 -11.87 -1.95 -0.08
N VAL A 111 -10.85 -2.49 -0.73
CA VAL A 111 -10.72 -2.56 -2.19
C VAL A 111 -10.78 -4.03 -2.59
N HIS A 112 -11.59 -4.33 -3.59
CA HIS A 112 -11.69 -5.66 -4.18
C HIS A 112 -11.75 -5.58 -5.69
N THR A 113 -11.05 -6.50 -6.36
CA THR A 113 -11.03 -6.68 -7.82
C THR A 113 -11.29 -8.15 -8.16
N ASP A 114 -12.00 -8.42 -9.25
CA ASP A 114 -12.31 -9.79 -9.66
C ASP A 114 -11.09 -10.49 -10.33
N GLN A 115 -10.13 -9.71 -10.79
CA GLN A 115 -8.85 -10.17 -11.34
C GLN A 115 -7.70 -9.34 -10.77
N ALA A 116 -6.50 -9.87 -10.77
CA ALA A 116 -5.33 -9.14 -10.31
C ALA A 116 -5.13 -7.85 -11.11
N GLY A 117 -4.89 -6.76 -10.41
CA GLY A 117 -4.73 -5.44 -11.00
C GLY A 117 -4.16 -4.43 -10.03
N ASN A 118 -3.98 -3.21 -10.52
CA ASN A 118 -3.45 -2.10 -9.74
C ASN A 118 -4.59 -1.14 -9.40
N VAL A 119 -4.69 -0.77 -8.12
CA VAL A 119 -5.67 0.21 -7.64
C VAL A 119 -4.96 1.21 -6.73
N LEU A 120 -5.07 2.48 -7.06
CA LEU A 120 -4.69 3.59 -6.19
C LEU A 120 -5.95 4.26 -5.69
N LEU A 121 -6.07 4.38 -4.38
CA LEU A 121 -7.15 5.08 -3.71
C LEU A 121 -6.54 6.16 -2.81
N GLU A 122 -6.90 7.42 -3.04
CA GLU A 122 -6.39 8.54 -2.27
C GLU A 122 -7.54 9.33 -1.64
N LYS A 123 -7.38 9.69 -0.38
CA LYS A 123 -8.22 10.67 0.30
C LYS A 123 -7.46 11.97 0.45
N LYS A 124 -7.92 13.04 -0.17
CA LYS A 124 -7.35 14.39 -0.11
C LYS A 124 -8.44 15.39 0.20
N GLN A 125 -8.26 16.21 1.24
CA GLN A 125 -9.23 17.24 1.63
C GLN A 125 -10.67 16.71 1.77
N GLY A 126 -10.81 15.52 2.40
CA GLY A 126 -12.09 14.87 2.62
C GLY A 126 -12.68 14.14 1.41
N LYS A 127 -12.15 14.31 0.21
CA LYS A 127 -12.61 13.66 -1.02
C LYS A 127 -11.78 12.43 -1.35
N TRP A 128 -12.42 11.40 -1.89
CA TRP A 128 -11.78 10.18 -2.35
C TRP A 128 -11.59 10.22 -3.87
N TYR A 129 -10.41 9.76 -4.30
CA TYR A 129 -10.00 9.62 -5.71
C TYR A 129 -9.60 8.19 -5.93
N ILE A 130 -9.99 7.63 -7.07
CA ILE A 130 -9.67 6.26 -7.45
C ILE A 130 -9.05 6.23 -8.83
N LEU A 131 -7.98 5.45 -8.98
CA LEU A 131 -7.37 5.09 -10.25
C LEU A 131 -7.20 3.58 -10.25
N SER A 132 -7.70 2.89 -11.27
CA SER A 132 -7.65 1.44 -11.34
C SER A 132 -7.34 0.95 -12.75
N SER A 133 -6.48 -0.07 -12.85
CA SER A 133 -6.17 -0.76 -14.12
C SER A 133 -7.22 -1.82 -14.48
N VAL A 134 -8.10 -2.17 -13.55
CA VAL A 134 -9.15 -3.18 -13.72
C VAL A 134 -10.44 -2.70 -13.03
N PRO A 135 -11.61 -3.24 -13.37
CA PRO A 135 -12.84 -2.96 -12.63
C PRO A 135 -12.66 -3.33 -11.15
N CYS A 136 -13.06 -2.43 -10.25
CA CYS A 136 -12.93 -2.65 -8.83
C CYS A 136 -14.17 -2.23 -8.05
N THR A 137 -14.34 -2.84 -6.89
CA THR A 137 -15.31 -2.44 -5.87
C THR A 137 -14.56 -1.84 -4.71
N VAL A 138 -14.96 -0.64 -4.29
CA VAL A 138 -14.43 0.01 -3.10
C VAL A 138 -15.56 0.17 -2.09
N VAL A 139 -15.29 -0.20 -0.84
CA VAL A 139 -16.22 0.05 0.29
C VAL A 139 -15.55 1.06 1.20
N ILE A 140 -16.19 2.19 1.45
CA ILE A 140 -15.71 3.23 2.35
C ILE A 140 -16.77 3.47 3.42
N ASN A 141 -16.42 3.25 4.68
CA ASN A 141 -17.34 3.38 5.81
C ASN A 141 -18.69 2.65 5.58
N GLY A 142 -18.63 1.44 5.03
CA GLY A 142 -19.81 0.62 4.72
C GLY A 142 -20.54 0.97 3.43
N LYS A 143 -20.23 2.09 2.76
CA LYS A 143 -20.84 2.44 1.47
C LYS A 143 -20.04 1.80 0.33
N LYS A 144 -20.73 1.03 -0.51
CA LYS A 144 -20.15 0.31 -1.65
C LYS A 144 -20.18 1.19 -2.90
N ILE A 145 -19.04 1.28 -3.55
CA ILE A 145 -18.83 2.03 -4.79
C ILE A 145 -18.21 1.08 -5.81
N LYS A 146 -18.83 0.97 -6.97
CA LYS A 146 -18.26 0.25 -8.11
C LYS A 146 -17.59 1.26 -9.02
N SER A 147 -16.31 1.07 -9.31
CA SER A 147 -15.61 1.85 -10.32
C SER A 147 -15.61 1.05 -11.63
N GLY A 148 -16.20 1.63 -12.67
CA GLY A 148 -16.15 1.11 -14.03
C GLY A 148 -14.93 1.59 -14.83
N ILE A 149 -14.00 2.28 -14.21
CA ILE A 149 -12.87 2.87 -14.90
C ILE A 149 -11.80 1.82 -15.08
N THR A 150 -11.59 1.46 -16.32
CA THR A 150 -10.46 0.65 -16.75
C THR A 150 -9.47 1.57 -17.47
N SER A 151 -8.25 1.69 -16.96
CA SER A 151 -7.14 2.11 -17.79
C SER A 151 -6.53 0.85 -18.41
N THR A 152 -6.38 0.81 -19.71
CA THR A 152 -5.77 -0.31 -20.41
C THR A 152 -4.29 -0.39 -20.05
N GLY A 153 -3.92 -1.26 -19.11
CA GLY A 153 -2.60 -1.84 -18.93
C GLY A 153 -1.49 -1.00 -18.32
N GLU A 154 -1.48 0.32 -18.43
CA GLU A 154 -0.51 1.20 -17.77
C GLU A 154 -1.25 2.24 -16.93
N MET A 155 -0.79 2.47 -15.70
CA MET A 155 -1.21 3.64 -14.92
C MET A 155 -0.66 4.89 -15.60
N LYS A 156 -1.28 5.29 -16.71
CA LYS A 156 -1.04 6.60 -17.29
C LYS A 156 -1.84 7.59 -16.48
N TYR A 157 -1.19 8.57 -15.91
CA TYR A 157 -1.78 9.71 -15.18
C TYR A 157 -2.71 10.59 -16.05
N ASN A 158 -3.21 10.08 -17.15
CA ASN A 158 -4.00 10.79 -18.13
C ASN A 158 -5.50 10.49 -17.94
N ASN A 159 -6.16 11.38 -17.20
CA ASN A 159 -7.60 11.71 -17.31
C ASN A 159 -8.67 10.70 -16.89
N ALA A 160 -8.38 9.61 -16.22
CA ALA A 160 -9.39 8.71 -15.65
C ALA A 160 -9.49 8.84 -14.12
N GLN A 161 -9.44 10.06 -13.59
CA GLN A 161 -9.76 10.31 -12.17
C GLN A 161 -11.27 10.37 -12.00
N THR A 162 -11.85 9.38 -11.38
CA THR A 162 -13.21 9.51 -10.85
C THR A 162 -13.14 10.08 -9.45
N THR A 163 -13.62 11.29 -9.30
CA THR A 163 -13.88 11.86 -7.98
C THR A 163 -15.12 11.21 -7.42
N ILE A 164 -14.98 10.49 -6.31
CA ILE A 164 -16.12 10.01 -5.54
C ILE A 164 -16.61 11.20 -4.73
N ASN A 165 -17.56 11.98 -5.27
CA ASN A 165 -18.18 13.06 -4.53
C ASN A 165 -19.02 12.47 -3.41
N SER A 166 -18.74 12.90 -2.17
CA SER A 166 -19.52 12.66 -0.95
C SER A 166 -19.64 11.20 -0.49
N VAL A 167 -18.58 10.68 0.13
CA VAL A 167 -18.72 9.73 1.22
C VAL A 167 -18.53 10.53 2.51
N VAL A 168 -19.63 11.07 3.05
CA VAL A 168 -19.71 11.65 4.39
C VAL A 168 -19.96 10.55 5.38
#